data_5bbd3fb005eef44c57b3b421963a1009
#
_entry.id   5bbd3fb005eef44c57b3b421963a1009
#
_cell.length_a   1.000
_cell.length_b   1.000
_cell.length_c   1.000
_cell.angle_alpha   90.00
_cell.angle_beta   90.00
_cell.angle_gamma   90.00
#
_symmetry.space_group_name_H-M   'P 1'
#
loop_
_entity.id
_entity.type
_entity.pdbx_description
1 polymer ?
#
loop_
_entity_poly.entity_id
_entity_poly.type
_entity_poly.pdbx_seq_one_letter_code
_entity_poly.pdbx_strand_id
1 'polypeptide(L)'
;MKDKYLLAELEDKIIDTVNSYVIKVPRPFGAVMSGGFDSGLLCALTKPDYLFRVKFPYGTKFDESIYADAILKHLGMEGKMTEIEITSENFKENFEPAVKVMGETTTHFSLVPLYIMFKTMREHGMKDVLSGEGPDEYLGGYARQIIFDELNKLYQIPELRNYQGMIDRMFGGDLVAKYFEFMNYKGELTPLLKESYPLQGAIGKMDMEFGHIEKMEQKMANHFGINFHYPYINEELAEYCYKLPDSLKIRDGVTKWGFRQICMKYLPEIMRDRSKIGGPVAPVNRLMDWKLDDFDKSEYLKAQKKILG
;
A
#
# COMPACT_ATOMS: atom_id res chain seq x y z
N MET A 1 24.68 6.67 15.32
CA MET A 1 24.08 7.67 16.25
C MET A 1 22.94 8.45 15.55
N LYS A 2 23.18 9.03 14.38
CA LYS A 2 22.18 9.81 13.59
C LYS A 2 20.93 9.02 13.25
N ASP A 3 21.06 7.79 12.71
CA ASP A 3 19.89 6.95 12.33
C ASP A 3 18.98 6.65 13.53
N LYS A 4 19.56 6.38 14.71
CA LYS A 4 18.78 6.10 15.92
C LYS A 4 17.92 7.29 16.34
N TYR A 5 18.46 8.50 16.20
CA TYR A 5 17.73 9.72 16.50
C TYR A 5 16.58 9.93 15.50
N LEU A 6 16.86 9.82 14.19
CA LEU A 6 15.85 9.97 13.15
C LEU A 6 14.74 8.92 13.25
N LEU A 7 15.07 7.69 13.65
CA LEU A 7 14.06 6.63 13.86
C LEU A 7 13.18 6.94 15.07
N ALA A 8 13.72 7.48 16.15
CA ALA A 8 12.92 7.87 17.31
C ALA A 8 11.98 9.03 16.96
N GLU A 9 12.49 10.04 16.27
CA GLU A 9 11.66 11.17 15.80
C GLU A 9 10.56 10.73 14.82
N LEU A 10 10.86 9.81 13.90
CA LEU A 10 9.88 9.23 12.98
C LEU A 10 8.79 8.47 13.75
N GLU A 11 9.19 7.68 14.76
CA GLU A 11 8.24 6.96 15.61
C GLU A 11 7.28 7.90 16.32
N ASP A 12 7.82 8.94 16.98
CA ASP A 12 7.02 9.94 17.68
C ASP A 12 6.02 10.62 16.71
N LYS A 13 6.49 11.04 15.54
CA LYS A 13 5.62 11.67 14.52
C LYS A 13 4.52 10.73 14.03
N ILE A 14 4.81 9.46 13.80
CA ILE A 14 3.81 8.47 13.40
C ILE A 14 2.75 8.31 14.49
N ILE A 15 3.18 8.12 15.74
CA ILE A 15 2.29 7.92 16.88
C ILE A 15 1.39 9.15 17.08
N ASP A 16 1.97 10.34 17.10
CA ASP A 16 1.25 11.59 17.30
C ASP A 16 0.23 11.83 16.17
N THR A 17 0.63 11.59 14.92
CA THR A 17 -0.25 11.73 13.76
C THR A 17 -1.44 10.79 13.86
N VAL A 18 -1.19 9.49 14.07
CA VAL A 18 -2.25 8.49 14.17
C VAL A 18 -3.18 8.77 15.34
N ASN A 19 -2.65 9.04 16.54
CA ASN A 19 -3.45 9.30 17.73
C ASN A 19 -4.28 10.58 17.59
N SER A 20 -3.70 11.67 17.08
CA SER A 20 -4.40 12.95 16.86
C SER A 20 -5.51 12.83 15.83
N TYR A 21 -5.37 11.91 14.88
CA TYR A 21 -6.41 11.59 13.90
C TYR A 21 -7.54 10.77 14.53
N VAL A 22 -7.18 9.63 15.13
CA VAL A 22 -8.14 8.61 15.57
C VAL A 22 -8.99 9.04 16.76
N ILE A 23 -8.49 9.94 17.62
CA ILE A 23 -9.29 10.50 18.71
C ILE A 23 -10.56 11.21 18.22
N LYS A 24 -10.61 11.62 16.96
CA LYS A 24 -11.75 12.27 16.32
C LYS A 24 -12.71 11.29 15.64
N VAL A 25 -12.33 10.02 15.51
CA VAL A 25 -13.15 8.99 14.87
C VAL A 25 -14.12 8.39 15.88
N PRO A 26 -15.44 8.43 15.62
CA PRO A 26 -16.43 7.85 16.54
C PRO A 26 -16.24 6.35 16.74
N ARG A 27 -16.42 5.88 17.98
CA ARG A 27 -16.49 4.43 18.26
C ARG A 27 -17.96 3.96 18.22
N PRO A 28 -18.21 2.67 17.83
CA PRO A 28 -17.19 1.69 17.41
C PRO A 28 -16.70 1.95 16.00
N PHE A 29 -15.42 1.74 15.76
CA PHE A 29 -14.84 1.78 14.41
C PHE A 29 -14.12 0.48 14.06
N GLY A 30 -14.07 0.21 12.75
CA GLY A 30 -13.34 -0.91 12.17
C GLY A 30 -11.96 -0.54 11.67
N ALA A 31 -11.15 -1.54 11.29
CA ALA A 31 -9.94 -1.34 10.51
C ALA A 31 -9.72 -2.50 9.53
N VAL A 32 -9.06 -2.18 8.41
CA VAL A 32 -8.55 -3.20 7.48
C VAL A 32 -7.27 -3.79 8.05
N MET A 33 -7.20 -5.13 8.12
CA MET A 33 -6.06 -5.87 8.69
C MET A 33 -5.53 -6.88 7.67
N SER A 34 -4.56 -6.47 6.87
CA SER A 34 -3.96 -7.32 5.83
C SER A 34 -2.93 -8.33 6.35
N GLY A 35 -2.42 -8.15 7.56
CA GLY A 35 -1.24 -8.86 8.07
C GLY A 35 0.08 -8.16 7.73
N GLY A 36 0.02 -6.97 7.11
CA GLY A 36 1.16 -6.12 6.82
C GLY A 36 1.65 -5.32 8.03
N PHE A 37 2.82 -4.69 7.89
CA PHE A 37 3.37 -3.80 8.92
C PHE A 37 2.48 -2.58 9.15
N ASP A 38 1.92 -2.00 8.07
CA ASP A 38 1.13 -0.77 8.12
C ASP A 38 -0.17 -0.99 8.91
N SER A 39 -0.97 -1.96 8.49
CA SER A 39 -2.20 -2.33 9.16
C SER A 39 -1.94 -2.88 10.57
N GLY A 40 -0.84 -3.62 10.75
CA GLY A 40 -0.43 -4.15 12.05
C GLY A 40 -0.11 -3.04 13.06
N LEU A 41 0.73 -2.07 12.68
CA LEU A 41 1.06 -0.94 13.55
C LEU A 41 -0.19 -0.07 13.82
N LEU A 42 -1.01 0.19 12.79
CA LEU A 42 -2.27 0.90 12.96
C LEU A 42 -3.14 0.23 14.03
N CYS A 43 -3.34 -1.08 13.95
CA CYS A 43 -4.12 -1.85 14.93
C CYS A 43 -3.48 -1.83 16.32
N ALA A 44 -2.15 -1.87 16.42
CA ALA A 44 -1.44 -1.79 17.68
C ALA A 44 -1.67 -0.45 18.40
N LEU A 45 -1.64 0.65 17.64
CA LEU A 45 -1.83 2.01 18.17
C LEU A 45 -3.29 2.34 18.48
N THR A 46 -4.25 1.90 17.64
CA THR A 46 -5.64 2.38 17.68
C THR A 46 -6.63 1.43 18.34
N LYS A 47 -6.28 0.13 18.44
CA LYS A 47 -7.14 -0.90 19.05
C LYS A 47 -8.57 -0.85 18.52
N PRO A 48 -8.82 -1.04 17.21
CA PRO A 48 -10.15 -0.99 16.63
C PRO A 48 -11.10 -2.03 17.25
N ASP A 49 -12.41 -1.78 17.13
CA ASP A 49 -13.46 -2.64 17.68
C ASP A 49 -13.73 -3.84 16.78
N TYR A 50 -13.58 -3.65 15.46
CA TYR A 50 -13.78 -4.66 14.43
C TYR A 50 -12.62 -4.64 13.43
N LEU A 51 -12.32 -5.80 12.85
CA LEU A 51 -11.26 -5.98 11.87
C LEU A 51 -11.81 -6.71 10.65
N PHE A 52 -11.34 -6.32 9.47
CA PHE A 52 -11.76 -6.91 8.21
C PHE A 52 -10.55 -7.29 7.37
N ARG A 53 -10.60 -8.49 6.78
CA ARG A 53 -9.55 -9.03 5.92
C ARG A 53 -10.16 -9.75 4.73
N VAL A 54 -9.66 -9.45 3.54
CA VAL A 54 -9.93 -10.24 2.33
C VAL A 54 -9.00 -11.46 2.29
N LYS A 55 -9.54 -12.60 1.92
CA LYS A 55 -8.81 -13.88 1.79
C LYS A 55 -9.13 -14.52 0.44
N PHE A 56 -8.11 -15.13 -0.17
CA PHE A 56 -8.25 -15.90 -1.40
C PHE A 56 -7.98 -17.37 -1.15
N PRO A 57 -8.86 -18.32 -1.58
CA PRO A 57 -8.70 -19.76 -1.33
C PRO A 57 -7.70 -20.42 -2.32
N TYR A 58 -6.64 -19.71 -2.73
CA TYR A 58 -5.69 -20.16 -3.76
C TYR A 58 -4.28 -20.43 -3.24
N GLY A 59 -4.16 -20.70 -1.95
CA GLY A 59 -2.92 -21.11 -1.29
C GLY A 59 -2.02 -19.96 -0.83
N THR A 60 -0.89 -20.33 -0.23
CA THR A 60 -0.02 -19.43 0.56
C THR A 60 0.57 -18.24 -0.20
N LYS A 61 0.64 -18.30 -1.55
CA LYS A 61 1.11 -17.16 -2.36
C LYS A 61 0.22 -15.92 -2.23
N PHE A 62 -1.06 -16.12 -1.86
CA PHE A 62 -2.07 -15.06 -1.75
C PHE A 62 -2.64 -14.95 -0.33
N ASP A 63 -2.10 -15.72 0.63
CA ASP A 63 -2.62 -15.81 1.99
C ASP A 63 -1.56 -15.31 2.99
N GLU A 64 -1.84 -14.18 3.59
CA GLU A 64 -1.04 -13.57 4.66
C GLU A 64 -1.64 -13.83 6.06
N SER A 65 -2.59 -14.76 6.17
CA SER A 65 -3.31 -15.07 7.41
C SER A 65 -2.39 -15.36 8.59
N ILE A 66 -1.31 -16.09 8.36
CA ILE A 66 -0.35 -16.44 9.41
C ILE A 66 0.21 -15.21 10.14
N TYR A 67 0.47 -14.13 9.41
CA TYR A 67 0.99 -12.88 9.99
C TYR A 67 -0.11 -12.10 10.70
N ALA A 68 -1.29 -11.99 10.08
CA ALA A 68 -2.42 -11.31 10.69
C ALA A 68 -2.83 -12.01 11.99
N ASP A 69 -2.95 -13.34 12.00
CA ASP A 69 -3.31 -14.11 13.19
C ASP A 69 -2.27 -13.96 14.31
N ALA A 70 -0.98 -13.97 13.95
CA ALA A 70 0.09 -13.72 14.91
C ALA A 70 0.02 -12.31 15.51
N ILE A 71 -0.26 -11.29 14.71
CA ILE A 71 -0.46 -9.91 15.18
C ILE A 71 -1.68 -9.84 16.10
N LEU A 72 -2.82 -10.41 15.71
CA LEU A 72 -4.04 -10.41 16.52
C LEU A 72 -3.84 -11.09 17.87
N LYS A 73 -3.17 -12.23 17.88
CA LYS A 73 -2.81 -12.94 19.11
C LYS A 73 -1.90 -12.08 20.00
N HIS A 74 -0.88 -11.46 19.42
CA HIS A 74 0.05 -10.58 20.14
C HIS A 74 -0.66 -9.37 20.76
N LEU A 75 -1.67 -8.83 20.06
CA LEU A 75 -2.45 -7.66 20.50
C LEU A 75 -3.66 -8.02 21.39
N GLY A 76 -3.98 -9.31 21.56
CA GLY A 76 -5.17 -9.78 22.29
C GLY A 76 -6.49 -9.42 21.58
N MET A 77 -6.53 -9.56 20.24
CA MET A 77 -7.65 -9.12 19.40
C MET A 77 -8.24 -10.25 18.53
N GLU A 78 -7.96 -11.51 18.83
CA GLU A 78 -8.31 -12.67 17.98
C GLU A 78 -9.79 -12.73 17.61
N GLY A 79 -10.68 -12.39 18.54
CA GLY A 79 -12.13 -12.45 18.32
C GLY A 79 -12.76 -11.32 17.51
N LYS A 80 -11.94 -10.39 16.99
CA LYS A 80 -12.44 -9.18 16.30
C LYS A 80 -12.40 -9.28 14.77
N MET A 81 -11.81 -10.33 14.20
CA MET A 81 -11.58 -10.47 12.77
C MET A 81 -12.78 -11.05 12.03
N THR A 82 -13.23 -10.36 11.00
CA THR A 82 -14.13 -10.86 9.96
C THR A 82 -13.30 -11.18 8.72
N GLU A 83 -13.19 -12.45 8.37
CA GLU A 83 -12.58 -12.91 7.13
C GLU A 83 -13.60 -12.89 6.00
N ILE A 84 -13.20 -12.31 4.87
CA ILE A 84 -14.03 -12.17 3.67
C ILE A 84 -13.38 -13.00 2.58
N GLU A 85 -13.87 -14.21 2.39
CA GLU A 85 -13.37 -15.11 1.36
C GLU A 85 -13.89 -14.69 -0.01
N ILE A 86 -12.96 -14.48 -0.95
CA ILE A 86 -13.27 -14.15 -2.34
C ILE A 86 -13.26 -15.43 -3.16
N THR A 87 -14.43 -15.95 -3.44
CA THR A 87 -14.65 -17.12 -4.29
C THR A 87 -14.94 -16.72 -5.74
N SER A 88 -14.86 -17.68 -6.68
CA SER A 88 -15.25 -17.43 -8.07
C SER A 88 -16.70 -16.98 -8.19
N GLU A 89 -17.59 -17.53 -7.36
CA GLU A 89 -19.01 -17.20 -7.36
C GLU A 89 -19.25 -15.76 -6.94
N ASN A 90 -18.83 -15.36 -5.73
CA ASN A 90 -19.08 -14.01 -5.23
C ASN A 90 -18.31 -12.93 -6.02
N PHE A 91 -17.15 -13.29 -6.61
CA PHE A 91 -16.42 -12.39 -7.50
C PHE A 91 -17.23 -12.10 -8.76
N LYS A 92 -17.76 -13.13 -9.43
CA LYS A 92 -18.57 -12.97 -10.65
C LYS A 92 -19.86 -12.20 -10.40
N GLU A 93 -20.56 -12.50 -9.30
CA GLU A 93 -21.79 -11.80 -8.90
C GLU A 93 -21.54 -10.30 -8.66
N ASN A 94 -20.41 -9.94 -8.08
CA ASN A 94 -20.11 -8.55 -7.72
C ASN A 94 -19.26 -7.81 -8.76
N PHE A 95 -18.87 -8.46 -9.89
CA PHE A 95 -18.03 -7.85 -10.91
C PHE A 95 -18.72 -6.64 -11.59
N GLU A 96 -19.93 -6.85 -12.14
CA GLU A 96 -20.68 -5.79 -12.79
C GLU A 96 -21.05 -4.65 -11.82
N PRO A 97 -21.58 -4.90 -10.60
CA PRO A 97 -21.81 -3.84 -9.62
C PRO A 97 -20.54 -3.03 -9.28
N ALA A 98 -19.41 -3.69 -9.07
CA ALA A 98 -18.14 -3.02 -8.76
C ALA A 98 -17.68 -2.10 -9.90
N VAL A 99 -17.76 -2.57 -11.15
CA VAL A 99 -17.41 -1.78 -12.33
C VAL A 99 -18.32 -0.55 -12.47
N LYS A 100 -19.62 -0.70 -12.25
CA LYS A 100 -20.57 0.42 -12.29
C LYS A 100 -20.29 1.47 -11.22
N VAL A 101 -19.95 1.06 -10.00
CA VAL A 101 -19.56 2.00 -8.92
C VAL A 101 -18.26 2.70 -9.26
N MET A 102 -17.29 1.99 -9.83
CA MET A 102 -16.04 2.60 -10.29
C MET A 102 -16.27 3.66 -11.37
N GLY A 103 -17.18 3.42 -12.32
CA GLY A 103 -17.57 4.33 -13.38
C GLY A 103 -16.53 4.53 -14.49
N GLU A 104 -15.40 3.84 -14.40
CA GLU A 104 -14.31 3.86 -15.36
C GLU A 104 -13.53 2.54 -15.33
N THR A 105 -12.78 2.24 -16.41
CA THR A 105 -11.94 1.04 -16.41
C THR A 105 -10.70 1.21 -15.54
N THR A 106 -10.33 0.14 -14.84
CA THR A 106 -9.11 0.10 -14.02
C THR A 106 -8.32 -1.17 -14.28
N THR A 107 -7.00 -1.06 -14.20
CA THR A 107 -6.08 -2.22 -14.24
C THR A 107 -5.87 -2.87 -12.86
N HIS A 108 -6.49 -2.33 -11.81
CA HIS A 108 -6.36 -2.85 -10.45
C HIS A 108 -7.28 -4.04 -10.23
N PHE A 109 -6.71 -5.21 -10.04
CA PHE A 109 -7.44 -6.46 -9.76
C PHE A 109 -8.15 -6.49 -8.40
N SER A 110 -7.85 -5.53 -7.53
CA SER A 110 -8.50 -5.37 -6.22
C SER A 110 -9.89 -4.73 -6.29
N LEU A 111 -10.36 -4.26 -7.45
CA LEU A 111 -11.67 -3.59 -7.60
C LEU A 111 -12.82 -4.39 -6.98
N VAL A 112 -12.99 -5.63 -7.37
CA VAL A 112 -14.10 -6.48 -6.90
C VAL A 112 -13.91 -6.93 -5.45
N PRO A 113 -12.72 -7.38 -5.04
CA PRO A 113 -12.44 -7.64 -3.62
C PRO A 113 -12.73 -6.45 -2.70
N LEU A 114 -12.36 -5.22 -3.09
CA LEU A 114 -12.69 -4.01 -2.34
C LEU A 114 -14.22 -3.78 -2.27
N TYR A 115 -14.91 -3.91 -3.40
CA TYR A 115 -16.37 -3.78 -3.42
C TYR A 115 -17.03 -4.76 -2.43
N ILE A 116 -16.63 -6.04 -2.45
CA ILE A 116 -17.15 -7.07 -1.53
C ILE A 116 -16.79 -6.73 -0.08
N MET A 117 -15.57 -6.26 0.17
CA MET A 117 -15.12 -5.85 1.50
C MET A 117 -15.97 -4.72 2.07
N PHE A 118 -16.21 -3.66 1.33
CA PHE A 118 -17.04 -2.54 1.77
C PHE A 118 -18.52 -2.94 1.94
N LYS A 119 -19.04 -3.80 1.06
CA LYS A 119 -20.38 -4.39 1.20
C LYS A 119 -20.51 -5.14 2.53
N THR A 120 -19.54 -6.01 2.84
CA THR A 120 -19.51 -6.76 4.10
C THR A 120 -19.39 -5.84 5.32
N MET A 121 -18.54 -4.83 5.27
CA MET A 121 -18.43 -3.83 6.33
C MET A 121 -19.77 -3.14 6.60
N ARG A 122 -20.49 -2.78 5.53
CA ARG A 122 -21.82 -2.17 5.64
C ARG A 122 -22.83 -3.12 6.27
N GLU A 123 -22.84 -4.39 5.88
CA GLU A 123 -23.69 -5.45 6.44
C GLU A 123 -23.42 -5.68 7.95
N HIS A 124 -22.18 -5.47 8.39
CA HIS A 124 -21.80 -5.45 9.82
C HIS A 124 -22.10 -4.13 10.53
N GLY A 125 -22.80 -3.20 9.87
CA GLY A 125 -23.20 -1.93 10.47
C GLY A 125 -22.07 -0.92 10.65
N MET A 126 -20.91 -1.12 9.99
CA MET A 126 -19.79 -0.17 10.07
C MET A 126 -20.14 1.16 9.42
N LYS A 127 -19.74 2.22 10.11
CA LYS A 127 -19.81 3.60 9.61
C LYS A 127 -18.41 4.19 9.42
N ASP A 128 -17.49 3.85 10.31
CA ASP A 128 -16.14 4.39 10.33
C ASP A 128 -15.13 3.24 10.32
N VAL A 129 -14.21 3.24 9.34
CA VAL A 129 -13.20 2.19 9.15
C VAL A 129 -11.86 2.81 8.81
N LEU A 130 -10.79 2.33 9.45
CA LEU A 130 -9.42 2.81 9.27
C LEU A 130 -8.68 1.98 8.22
N SER A 131 -7.91 2.65 7.37
CA SER A 131 -6.95 2.06 6.42
C SER A 131 -5.51 2.30 6.86
N GLY A 132 -4.64 1.35 6.56
CA GLY A 132 -3.20 1.45 6.79
C GLY A 132 -2.41 2.06 5.62
N GLU A 133 -3.07 2.67 4.63
CA GLU A 133 -2.41 3.31 3.48
C GLU A 133 -1.59 4.54 3.87
N GLY A 134 -0.54 4.82 3.12
CA GLY A 134 0.37 5.95 3.27
C GLY A 134 1.84 5.57 3.50
N PRO A 135 2.19 4.65 4.41
CA PRO A 135 3.60 4.33 4.68
C PRO A 135 4.35 3.70 3.49
N ASP A 136 3.67 3.07 2.54
CA ASP A 136 4.30 2.53 1.32
C ASP A 136 4.83 3.66 0.43
N GLU A 137 4.08 4.72 0.26
CA GLU A 137 4.44 5.89 -0.52
C GLU A 137 5.54 6.69 0.19
N TYR A 138 5.37 6.98 1.47
CA TYR A 138 6.26 7.87 2.22
C TYR A 138 7.64 7.28 2.47
N LEU A 139 7.72 5.95 2.65
CA LEU A 139 8.88 5.28 3.21
C LEU A 139 9.50 4.20 2.30
N GLY A 140 9.15 4.22 1.01
CA GLY A 140 9.78 3.32 0.04
C GLY A 140 9.30 1.87 0.17
N GLY A 141 7.97 1.65 0.14
CA GLY A 141 7.36 0.35 0.37
C GLY A 141 7.21 -0.55 -0.84
N TYR A 142 7.39 -0.03 -2.05
CA TYR A 142 7.16 -0.78 -3.28
C TYR A 142 8.43 -1.46 -3.79
N ALA A 143 8.34 -2.73 -4.21
CA ALA A 143 9.47 -3.49 -4.74
C ALA A 143 10.15 -2.79 -5.94
N ARG A 144 9.38 -2.08 -6.78
CA ARG A 144 9.92 -1.31 -7.90
C ARG A 144 10.92 -0.22 -7.46
N GLN A 145 10.77 0.32 -6.26
CA GLN A 145 11.66 1.36 -5.72
C GLN A 145 13.05 0.82 -5.40
N ILE A 146 13.19 -0.49 -5.13
CA ILE A 146 14.49 -1.15 -4.94
C ILE A 146 15.34 -1.03 -6.21
N ILE A 147 14.72 -1.18 -7.39
CA ILE A 147 15.45 -1.08 -8.67
C ILE A 147 16.08 0.31 -8.81
N PHE A 148 15.34 1.36 -8.48
CA PHE A 148 15.83 2.73 -8.55
C PHE A 148 16.84 3.05 -7.45
N ASP A 149 16.73 2.42 -6.28
CA ASP A 149 17.73 2.51 -5.21
C ASP A 149 19.07 1.89 -5.65
N GLU A 150 19.05 0.71 -6.24
CA GLU A 150 20.24 0.05 -6.78
C GLU A 150 20.86 0.83 -7.94
N LEU A 151 20.05 1.37 -8.85
CA LEU A 151 20.54 2.26 -9.91
C LEU A 151 21.22 3.50 -9.31
N ASN A 152 20.61 4.13 -8.30
CA ASN A 152 21.19 5.29 -7.63
C ASN A 152 22.56 4.97 -6.99
N LYS A 153 22.69 3.79 -6.38
CA LYS A 153 23.98 3.31 -5.84
C LYS A 153 25.03 3.18 -6.93
N LEU A 154 24.66 2.62 -8.10
CA LEU A 154 25.57 2.53 -9.26
C LEU A 154 26.07 3.91 -9.72
N TYR A 155 25.20 4.91 -9.72
CA TYR A 155 25.58 6.30 -10.06
C TYR A 155 26.57 6.91 -9.06
N GLN A 156 26.64 6.42 -7.83
CA GLN A 156 27.57 6.91 -6.80
C GLN A 156 28.93 6.23 -6.82
N ILE A 157 29.15 5.18 -7.63
CA ILE A 157 30.44 4.45 -7.69
C ILE A 157 31.46 5.29 -8.46
N PRO A 158 32.57 5.73 -7.81
CA PRO A 158 33.55 6.62 -8.47
C PRO A 158 34.19 5.99 -9.70
N GLU A 159 34.44 4.69 -9.67
CA GLU A 159 35.07 3.93 -10.75
C GLU A 159 34.21 3.88 -12.01
N LEU A 160 32.89 4.07 -11.89
CA LEU A 160 31.96 4.08 -13.01
C LEU A 160 31.78 5.47 -13.64
N ARG A 161 32.42 6.53 -13.13
CA ARG A 161 32.29 7.91 -13.67
C ARG A 161 32.68 8.00 -15.14
N ASN A 162 33.70 7.25 -15.59
CA ASN A 162 34.12 7.19 -16.97
C ASN A 162 33.07 6.53 -17.89
N TYR A 163 32.16 5.77 -17.33
CA TYR A 163 31.08 5.10 -18.03
C TYR A 163 29.72 5.80 -17.88
N GLN A 164 29.72 7.00 -17.24
CA GLN A 164 28.49 7.73 -16.92
C GLN A 164 27.61 7.90 -18.16
N GLY A 165 28.17 8.35 -19.28
CA GLY A 165 27.41 8.53 -20.52
C GLY A 165 26.84 7.23 -21.11
N MET A 166 27.41 6.06 -20.78
CA MET A 166 26.85 4.76 -21.14
C MET A 166 25.72 4.39 -20.19
N ILE A 167 25.92 4.59 -18.89
CA ILE A 167 24.91 4.35 -17.86
C ILE A 167 23.67 5.24 -18.11
N ASP A 168 23.88 6.52 -18.41
CA ASP A 168 22.81 7.45 -18.75
C ASP A 168 22.03 7.04 -19.99
N ARG A 169 22.70 6.47 -21.01
CA ARG A 169 22.01 5.94 -22.19
C ARG A 169 21.22 4.67 -21.91
N MET A 170 21.70 3.83 -21.00
CA MET A 170 21.05 2.57 -20.65
C MET A 170 19.86 2.79 -19.70
N PHE A 171 20.01 3.69 -18.73
CA PHE A 171 19.07 3.82 -17.62
C PHE A 171 18.44 5.23 -17.55
N GLY A 172 18.93 6.20 -18.34
CA GLY A 172 18.55 7.61 -18.28
C GLY A 172 19.12 8.33 -17.05
N GLY A 173 19.80 9.47 -17.25
CA GLY A 173 20.51 10.18 -16.18
C GLY A 173 19.65 10.71 -15.03
N ASP A 174 18.35 10.89 -15.26
CA ASP A 174 17.40 11.38 -14.26
C ASP A 174 16.49 10.25 -13.76
N LEU A 175 16.86 9.67 -12.63
CA LEU A 175 16.13 8.53 -12.06
C LEU A 175 14.70 8.88 -11.63
N VAL A 176 14.43 10.12 -11.23
CA VAL A 176 13.08 10.57 -10.88
C VAL A 176 12.21 10.64 -12.14
N ALA A 177 12.76 11.23 -13.23
CA ALA A 177 12.05 11.27 -14.52
C ALA A 177 11.83 9.84 -15.07
N LYS A 178 12.81 8.95 -14.94
CA LYS A 178 12.68 7.56 -15.35
C LYS A 178 11.62 6.80 -14.56
N TYR A 179 11.51 7.05 -13.26
CA TYR A 179 10.44 6.48 -12.45
C TYR A 179 9.07 6.98 -12.93
N PHE A 180 8.96 8.27 -13.21
CA PHE A 180 7.73 8.87 -13.76
C PHE A 180 7.30 8.20 -15.06
N GLU A 181 8.23 8.05 -16.02
CA GLU A 181 7.99 7.35 -17.27
C GLU A 181 7.61 5.88 -17.05
N PHE A 182 8.35 5.17 -16.21
CA PHE A 182 8.11 3.76 -15.89
C PHE A 182 6.70 3.53 -15.34
N MET A 183 6.22 4.42 -14.49
CA MET A 183 4.89 4.35 -13.90
C MET A 183 3.80 4.86 -14.84
N ASN A 184 4.16 5.43 -16.00
CA ASN A 184 3.22 6.04 -16.95
C ASN A 184 2.27 7.05 -16.27
N TYR A 185 2.81 7.83 -15.35
CA TYR A 185 2.05 8.89 -14.69
C TYR A 185 1.66 10.00 -15.69
N LYS A 186 0.45 10.52 -15.52
CA LYS A 186 -0.06 11.65 -16.33
C LYS A 186 0.08 12.92 -15.52
N GLY A 187 0.84 13.86 -16.01
CA GLY A 187 1.10 15.14 -15.38
C GLY A 187 2.47 15.69 -15.75
N GLU A 188 2.86 16.78 -15.15
CA GLU A 188 4.18 17.40 -15.34
C GLU A 188 5.04 17.14 -14.10
N LEU A 189 6.27 16.66 -14.34
CA LEU A 189 7.26 16.51 -13.29
C LEU A 189 7.84 17.88 -12.94
N THR A 190 7.52 18.39 -11.75
CA THR A 190 8.05 19.68 -11.31
C THR A 190 9.53 19.58 -10.95
N PRO A 191 10.38 20.52 -11.36
CA PRO A 191 11.81 20.56 -10.99
C PRO A 191 12.05 20.52 -9.48
N LEU A 192 11.15 21.11 -8.68
CA LEU A 192 11.19 21.11 -7.21
C LEU A 192 11.20 19.70 -6.59
N LEU A 193 10.58 18.71 -7.23
CA LEU A 193 10.62 17.32 -6.76
C LEU A 193 12.04 16.74 -6.75
N LYS A 194 12.87 17.12 -7.75
CA LYS A 194 14.22 16.58 -7.92
C LYS A 194 15.24 17.22 -6.98
N GLU A 195 15.09 18.51 -6.68
CA GLU A 195 16.09 19.30 -5.95
C GLU A 195 15.88 19.27 -4.42
N SER A 196 14.65 19.03 -3.96
CA SER A 196 14.27 19.20 -2.57
C SER A 196 14.32 17.91 -1.74
N TYR A 197 14.35 16.74 -2.37
CA TYR A 197 14.23 15.45 -1.69
C TYR A 197 15.32 14.46 -2.12
N PRO A 198 15.74 13.53 -1.22
CA PRO A 198 16.43 12.30 -1.62
C PRO A 198 15.61 11.52 -2.64
N LEU A 199 16.25 10.66 -3.43
CA LEU A 199 15.59 9.93 -4.53
C LEU A 199 14.29 9.24 -4.11
N GLN A 200 14.34 8.45 -3.03
CA GLN A 200 13.15 7.72 -2.55
C GLN A 200 12.07 8.64 -1.98
N GLY A 201 12.44 9.83 -1.51
CA GLY A 201 11.50 10.85 -1.10
C GLY A 201 10.77 11.49 -2.28
N ALA A 202 11.49 11.81 -3.35
CA ALA A 202 10.90 12.33 -4.59
C ALA A 202 9.96 11.29 -5.23
N ILE A 203 10.39 10.02 -5.30
CA ILE A 203 9.57 8.92 -5.80
C ILE A 203 8.30 8.74 -4.94
N GLY A 204 8.43 8.77 -3.62
CA GLY A 204 7.30 8.62 -2.70
C GLY A 204 6.28 9.75 -2.86
N LYS A 205 6.72 10.99 -3.04
CA LYS A 205 5.83 12.12 -3.31
C LYS A 205 5.08 11.95 -4.62
N MET A 206 5.75 11.43 -5.65
CA MET A 206 5.09 11.11 -6.93
C MET A 206 4.05 9.99 -6.78
N ASP A 207 4.38 8.93 -6.05
CA ASP A 207 3.45 7.83 -5.79
C ASP A 207 2.18 8.32 -5.08
N MET A 208 2.29 9.28 -4.14
CA MET A 208 1.15 9.91 -3.50
C MET A 208 0.35 10.83 -4.44
N GLU A 209 1.03 11.65 -5.22
CA GLU A 209 0.37 12.65 -6.09
C GLU A 209 -0.35 11.98 -7.28
N PHE A 210 0.26 10.96 -7.88
CA PHE A 210 -0.22 10.30 -9.08
C PHE A 210 -0.80 8.90 -8.83
N GLY A 211 -0.76 8.39 -7.60
CA GLY A 211 -1.37 7.11 -7.21
C GLY A 211 -2.90 7.15 -7.27
N HIS A 212 -3.52 6.00 -7.47
CA HIS A 212 -4.97 5.91 -7.73
C HIS A 212 -5.73 4.96 -6.78
N ILE A 213 -5.05 4.25 -5.87
CA ILE A 213 -5.69 3.27 -4.98
C ILE A 213 -6.72 3.94 -4.08
N GLU A 214 -6.37 5.05 -3.44
CA GLU A 214 -7.26 5.81 -2.56
C GLU A 214 -8.54 6.26 -3.26
N LYS A 215 -8.47 6.66 -4.53
CA LYS A 215 -9.65 7.07 -5.31
C LYS A 215 -10.63 5.91 -5.48
N MET A 216 -10.12 4.70 -5.72
CA MET A 216 -10.94 3.51 -5.86
C MET A 216 -11.58 3.12 -4.53
N GLU A 217 -10.81 3.08 -3.45
CA GLU A 217 -11.30 2.83 -2.10
C GLU A 217 -12.36 3.84 -1.69
N GLN A 218 -12.12 5.12 -1.93
CA GLN A 218 -13.05 6.19 -1.60
C GLN A 218 -14.36 6.11 -2.39
N LYS A 219 -14.33 5.75 -3.68
CA LYS A 219 -15.55 5.49 -4.46
C LYS A 219 -16.38 4.36 -3.87
N MET A 220 -15.73 3.24 -3.49
CA MET A 220 -16.41 2.10 -2.87
C MET A 220 -16.97 2.45 -1.49
N ALA A 221 -16.18 3.10 -0.64
CA ALA A 221 -16.60 3.53 0.67
C ALA A 221 -17.82 4.46 0.62
N ASN A 222 -17.79 5.47 -0.27
CA ASN A 222 -18.90 6.40 -0.47
C ASN A 222 -20.16 5.69 -0.95
N HIS A 223 -20.04 4.72 -1.87
CA HIS A 223 -21.18 3.93 -2.35
C HIS A 223 -21.91 3.20 -1.22
N PHE A 224 -21.15 2.65 -0.27
CA PHE A 224 -21.70 1.92 0.87
C PHE A 224 -21.99 2.81 2.10
N GLY A 225 -21.74 4.13 2.02
CA GLY A 225 -21.94 5.07 3.11
C GLY A 225 -21.02 4.82 4.30
N ILE A 226 -19.76 4.49 4.03
CA ILE A 226 -18.71 4.26 5.00
C ILE A 226 -17.73 5.44 4.96
N ASN A 227 -17.43 6.01 6.10
CA ASN A 227 -16.33 6.94 6.28
C ASN A 227 -15.03 6.12 6.34
N PHE A 228 -14.24 6.16 5.27
CA PHE A 228 -12.99 5.43 5.20
C PHE A 228 -11.85 6.39 5.52
N HIS A 229 -11.14 6.09 6.60
CA HIS A 229 -10.17 6.98 7.22
C HIS A 229 -8.74 6.52 6.94
N TYR A 230 -7.85 7.48 6.71
CA TYR A 230 -6.43 7.26 6.42
C TYR A 230 -5.55 7.94 7.49
N PRO A 231 -5.38 7.36 8.68
CA PRO A 231 -4.68 8.02 9.78
C PRO A 231 -3.21 8.36 9.51
N TYR A 232 -2.55 7.63 8.60
CA TYR A 232 -1.17 7.94 8.20
C TYR A 232 -1.08 9.06 7.16
N ILE A 233 -2.15 9.32 6.40
CA ILE A 233 -2.13 10.35 5.36
C ILE A 233 -2.27 11.72 6.00
N ASN A 234 -1.12 12.33 6.20
CA ASN A 234 -0.96 13.65 6.81
C ASN A 234 0.19 14.38 6.13
N GLU A 235 -0.02 15.63 5.75
CA GLU A 235 0.94 16.43 4.99
C GLU A 235 2.26 16.65 5.76
N GLU A 236 2.19 16.93 7.07
CA GLU A 236 3.38 17.15 7.89
C GLU A 236 4.21 15.87 8.05
N LEU A 237 3.56 14.73 8.29
CA LEU A 237 4.22 13.43 8.36
C LEU A 237 4.84 13.05 7.02
N ALA A 238 4.10 13.24 5.91
CA ALA A 238 4.56 12.97 4.57
C ALA A 238 5.81 13.77 4.22
N GLU A 239 5.76 15.07 4.45
CA GLU A 239 6.86 16.00 4.16
C GLU A 239 8.11 15.68 4.98
N TYR A 240 7.94 15.27 6.24
CA TYR A 240 9.04 14.77 7.06
C TYR A 240 9.63 13.48 6.47
N CYS A 241 8.78 12.52 6.13
CA CYS A 241 9.21 11.24 5.55
C CYS A 241 9.93 11.42 4.21
N TYR A 242 9.48 12.32 3.34
CA TYR A 242 10.15 12.56 2.06
C TYR A 242 11.59 13.06 2.24
N LYS A 243 11.86 13.85 3.28
CA LYS A 243 13.20 14.40 3.59
C LYS A 243 14.12 13.42 4.29
N LEU A 244 13.63 12.29 4.78
CA LEU A 244 14.48 11.27 5.39
C LEU A 244 15.50 10.71 4.39
N PRO A 245 16.72 10.34 4.84
CA PRO A 245 17.71 9.66 4.02
C PRO A 245 17.13 8.40 3.36
N ASP A 246 17.51 8.12 2.12
CA ASP A 246 17.08 6.92 1.39
C ASP A 246 17.43 5.64 2.13
N SER A 247 18.56 5.61 2.85
CA SER A 247 18.99 4.48 3.68
C SER A 247 18.04 4.14 4.86
N LEU A 248 17.15 5.07 5.25
CA LEU A 248 16.08 4.79 6.22
C LEU A 248 14.80 4.29 5.55
N LYS A 249 14.69 4.44 4.24
CA LYS A 249 13.56 3.95 3.43
C LYS A 249 13.88 2.57 2.86
N ILE A 250 15.01 2.45 2.16
CA ILE A 250 15.46 1.17 1.58
C ILE A 250 16.89 0.90 2.05
N ARG A 251 17.11 -0.27 2.63
CA ARG A 251 18.44 -0.70 3.08
C ARG A 251 18.62 -2.18 2.79
N ASP A 252 19.71 -2.54 2.11
CA ASP A 252 20.07 -3.93 1.79
C ASP A 252 18.93 -4.69 1.09
N GLY A 253 18.22 -4.02 0.17
CA GLY A 253 17.06 -4.56 -0.53
C GLY A 253 15.78 -4.68 0.32
N VAL A 254 15.80 -4.20 1.56
CA VAL A 254 14.63 -4.21 2.44
C VAL A 254 13.88 -2.88 2.33
N THR A 255 12.64 -2.94 1.84
CA THR A 255 11.71 -1.81 1.74
C THR A 255 11.21 -1.38 3.12
N LYS A 256 10.91 -0.09 3.30
CA LYS A 256 10.44 0.51 4.57
C LYS A 256 11.34 0.16 5.76
N TRP A 257 12.63 0.09 5.54
CA TRP A 257 13.56 -0.43 6.55
C TRP A 257 13.37 0.24 7.92
N GLY A 258 13.39 1.56 7.99
CA GLY A 258 13.21 2.30 9.24
C GLY A 258 11.86 2.08 9.89
N PHE A 259 10.79 2.08 9.08
CA PHE A 259 9.44 1.82 9.57
C PHE A 259 9.29 0.41 10.15
N ARG A 260 9.90 -0.59 9.52
CA ARG A 260 9.94 -1.96 10.07
C ARG A 260 10.65 -2.02 11.41
N GLN A 261 11.75 -1.26 11.61
CA GLN A 261 12.43 -1.21 12.91
C GLN A 261 11.50 -0.64 14.00
N ILE A 262 10.68 0.37 13.67
CA ILE A 262 9.66 0.91 14.58
C ILE A 262 8.58 -0.14 14.84
N CYS A 263 8.01 -0.73 13.80
CA CYS A 263 6.94 -1.72 13.91
C CYS A 263 7.32 -2.92 14.80
N MET A 264 8.59 -3.36 14.77
CA MET A 264 9.07 -4.47 15.61
C MET A 264 9.02 -4.21 17.12
N LYS A 265 8.77 -2.98 17.54
CA LYS A 265 8.53 -2.66 18.97
C LYS A 265 7.08 -2.98 19.39
N TYR A 266 6.16 -3.11 18.44
CA TYR A 266 4.72 -3.25 18.63
C TYR A 266 4.15 -4.56 18.11
N LEU A 267 4.89 -5.26 17.24
CA LEU A 267 4.42 -6.43 16.52
C LEU A 267 5.22 -7.68 16.90
N PRO A 268 4.63 -8.89 16.70
CA PRO A 268 5.28 -10.14 17.07
C PRO A 268 6.53 -10.45 16.24
N GLU A 269 7.45 -11.24 16.82
CA GLU A 269 8.75 -11.55 16.22
C GLU A 269 8.67 -12.17 14.82
N ILE A 270 7.62 -12.93 14.50
CA ILE A 270 7.41 -13.52 13.18
C ILE A 270 7.41 -12.48 12.05
N MET A 271 7.11 -11.20 12.37
CA MET A 271 7.12 -10.11 11.41
C MET A 271 8.53 -9.72 10.92
N ARG A 272 9.58 -10.06 11.67
CA ARG A 272 10.96 -9.65 11.37
C ARG A 272 11.40 -10.07 9.96
N ASP A 273 11.17 -11.35 9.64
CA ASP A 273 11.63 -11.95 8.39
C ASP A 273 10.53 -11.97 7.30
N ARG A 274 9.41 -11.27 7.56
CA ARG A 274 8.31 -11.20 6.61
C ARG A 274 8.74 -10.46 5.34
N SER A 275 8.74 -11.17 4.22
CA SER A 275 8.79 -10.57 2.90
C SER A 275 7.46 -9.87 2.59
N LYS A 276 7.48 -8.67 1.98
CA LYS A 276 6.26 -8.08 1.45
C LYS A 276 5.78 -8.96 0.28
N ILE A 277 4.70 -9.67 0.49
CA ILE A 277 3.87 -10.17 -0.60
C ILE A 277 3.13 -8.93 -1.05
N GLY A 278 3.33 -8.44 -2.26
CA GLY A 278 2.60 -7.26 -2.74
C GLY A 278 1.11 -7.41 -2.43
N GLY A 279 0.36 -6.31 -2.26
CA GLY A 279 -1.07 -6.38 -1.92
C GLY A 279 -1.75 -7.45 -2.77
N PRO A 280 -2.72 -8.21 -2.23
CA PRO A 280 -3.23 -9.40 -2.88
C PRO A 280 -3.73 -9.03 -4.26
N VAL A 281 -2.89 -9.32 -5.25
CA VAL A 281 -3.32 -9.25 -6.64
C VAL A 281 -4.34 -10.37 -6.76
N ALA A 282 -5.62 -10.01 -6.74
CA ALA A 282 -6.69 -10.98 -6.88
C ALA A 282 -6.38 -11.85 -8.11
N PRO A 283 -6.39 -13.16 -8.01
CA PRO A 283 -6.15 -14.05 -9.14
C PRO A 283 -7.36 -14.04 -10.09
N VAL A 284 -7.63 -12.86 -10.69
CA VAL A 284 -8.84 -12.57 -11.45
C VAL A 284 -9.08 -13.57 -12.56
N ASN A 285 -8.01 -13.96 -13.26
CA ASN A 285 -8.14 -14.92 -14.36
C ASN A 285 -8.64 -16.29 -13.86
N ARG A 286 -8.23 -16.71 -12.66
CA ARG A 286 -8.74 -17.93 -12.01
C ARG A 286 -10.15 -17.74 -11.50
N LEU A 287 -10.45 -16.59 -10.89
CA LEU A 287 -11.79 -16.26 -10.37
C LEU A 287 -12.85 -16.18 -11.48
N MET A 288 -12.44 -15.73 -12.66
CA MET A 288 -13.30 -15.60 -13.83
C MET A 288 -13.27 -16.80 -14.79
N ASP A 289 -12.48 -17.84 -14.47
CA ASP A 289 -12.23 -19.01 -15.33
C ASP A 289 -11.64 -18.66 -16.70
N TRP A 290 -10.89 -17.56 -16.76
CA TRP A 290 -10.19 -17.17 -17.99
C TRP A 290 -8.87 -17.95 -18.13
N LYS A 291 -8.60 -18.46 -19.34
CA LYS A 291 -7.37 -19.21 -19.66
C LYS A 291 -6.22 -18.26 -19.98
N LEU A 292 -5.88 -17.40 -19.05
CA LEU A 292 -4.83 -16.38 -19.18
C LEU A 292 -3.84 -16.51 -18.04
N ASP A 293 -2.66 -15.90 -18.22
CA ASP A 293 -1.68 -15.73 -17.13
C ASP A 293 -2.27 -14.86 -16.01
N ASP A 294 -1.89 -15.11 -14.75
CA ASP A 294 -2.41 -14.43 -13.56
C ASP A 294 -2.27 -12.90 -13.64
N PHE A 295 -1.35 -12.38 -14.44
CA PHE A 295 -1.09 -10.95 -14.61
C PHE A 295 -1.64 -10.33 -15.91
N ASP A 296 -2.22 -11.12 -16.82
CA ASP A 296 -2.82 -10.60 -18.05
C ASP A 296 -4.14 -9.89 -17.74
N LYS A 297 -4.17 -8.60 -18.07
CA LYS A 297 -5.31 -7.69 -17.80
C LYS A 297 -6.23 -7.53 -19.02
N SER A 298 -5.94 -8.18 -20.14
CA SER A 298 -6.62 -7.91 -21.42
C SER A 298 -8.13 -8.19 -21.35
N GLU A 299 -8.53 -9.38 -20.91
CA GLU A 299 -9.96 -9.74 -20.77
C GLU A 299 -10.63 -8.97 -19.64
N TYR A 300 -9.90 -8.69 -18.57
CA TYR A 300 -10.41 -7.89 -17.45
C TYR A 300 -10.81 -6.49 -17.90
N LEU A 301 -9.99 -5.83 -18.71
CA LEU A 301 -10.30 -4.51 -19.26
C LEU A 301 -11.41 -4.56 -20.32
N LYS A 302 -11.44 -5.60 -21.17
CA LYS A 302 -12.52 -5.80 -22.14
C LYS A 302 -13.87 -6.00 -21.46
N ALA A 303 -13.92 -6.83 -20.42
CA ALA A 303 -15.14 -7.08 -19.67
C ALA A 303 -15.67 -5.81 -19.00
N GLN A 304 -14.80 -4.97 -18.42
CA GLN A 304 -15.18 -3.68 -17.85
C GLN A 304 -15.73 -2.72 -18.93
N LYS A 305 -15.05 -2.60 -20.07
CA LYS A 305 -15.52 -1.74 -21.19
C LYS A 305 -16.91 -2.15 -21.67
N LYS A 306 -17.20 -3.45 -21.76
CA LYS A 306 -18.51 -3.96 -22.15
C LYS A 306 -19.63 -3.56 -21.18
N ILE A 307 -19.32 -3.41 -19.89
CA ILE A 307 -20.28 -3.00 -18.85
C ILE A 307 -20.53 -1.50 -18.90
N LEU A 308 -19.51 -0.73 -19.21
CA LEU A 308 -19.57 0.75 -19.19
C LEU A 308 -20.10 1.35 -20.50
N GLY A 309 -20.19 0.56 -21.58
CA GLY A 309 -20.63 1.00 -22.92
C GLY A 309 -19.45 1.46 -23.73
#